data_967dccd0a453414f96641b19ac4ef6bd
#
_entry.id   967dccd0a453414f96641b19ac4ef6bd
#
_cell.length_a   1.000
_cell.length_b   1.000
_cell.length_c   1.000
_cell.angle_alpha   90.00
_cell.angle_beta   90.00
_cell.angle_gamma   90.00
#
_symmetry.space_group_name_H-M   'P 1'
#
loop_
_entity.id
_entity.type
_entity.pdbx_description
1 polymer ?
#
loop_
_entity_poly.entity_id
_entity_poly.type
_entity_poly.pdbx_seq_one_letter_code
_entity_poly.pdbx_strand_id
1 'polypeptide(L)'
;MRAMILAAGLGKRMQSLTAEIPKPLLEVGGKSLIVHQVERLVAGGVTGVVINHFYLGEKIQEALGDGSHYGIEIAYSKEAIRLETGGGIIKSLPKLKDDSFIVVNADIWTDFDFSTLNKLDSEEQLAHLVLVANNKHNPQGDFCINDDGKVNEGSAQNNRRLTFSGISVLNKKLFEGYSIQPLSLVPLLQKAMERALVSGEVHDGLWFDVGTPER
;
A
#
# COMPACT_ATOMS: atom_id res chain seq x y z
N MET A 1 -2.08 15.33 3.26
CA MET A 1 -2.22 13.97 3.85
C MET A 1 -0.88 13.29 3.78
N ARG A 2 -0.49 12.50 4.80
CA ARG A 2 0.73 11.69 4.77
C ARG A 2 0.48 10.34 4.08
N ALA A 3 1.56 9.66 3.70
CA ALA A 3 1.50 8.33 3.12
C ALA A 3 2.41 7.33 3.85
N MET A 4 2.14 6.06 3.66
CA MET A 4 3.02 4.96 4.04
C MET A 4 3.36 4.12 2.82
N ILE A 5 4.64 3.83 2.62
CA ILE A 5 5.11 2.87 1.61
C ILE A 5 5.48 1.57 2.32
N LEU A 6 4.85 0.47 1.90
CA LEU A 6 5.08 -0.87 2.45
C LEU A 6 6.28 -1.53 1.78
N ALA A 7 7.43 -1.53 2.46
CA ALA A 7 8.71 -2.00 1.93
C ALA A 7 9.38 -3.10 2.78
N ALA A 8 8.67 -3.71 3.75
CA ALA A 8 9.20 -4.76 4.64
C ALA A 8 9.18 -6.18 4.04
N GLY A 9 8.86 -6.33 2.74
CA GLY A 9 8.84 -7.61 2.05
C GLY A 9 10.24 -8.20 1.86
N LEU A 10 10.35 -9.55 1.91
CA LEU A 10 11.63 -10.26 1.73
C LEU A 10 12.07 -10.36 0.26
N GLY A 11 11.20 -10.09 -0.70
CA GLY A 11 11.51 -10.22 -2.12
C GLY A 11 11.85 -11.65 -2.60
N LYS A 12 11.59 -12.70 -1.82
CA LYS A 12 12.05 -14.09 -2.11
C LYS A 12 11.74 -14.58 -3.53
N ARG A 13 10.63 -14.16 -4.13
CA ARG A 13 10.23 -14.54 -5.48
C ARG A 13 11.09 -13.90 -6.57
N MET A 14 11.87 -12.86 -6.24
CA MET A 14 12.82 -12.20 -7.13
C MET A 14 14.17 -12.93 -7.21
N GLN A 15 14.35 -14.03 -6.45
CA GLN A 15 15.53 -14.90 -6.46
C GLN A 15 16.85 -14.14 -6.25
N SER A 16 17.81 -14.30 -7.17
CA SER A 16 19.14 -13.66 -7.09
C SER A 16 19.09 -12.14 -7.15
N LEU A 17 18.07 -11.54 -7.76
CA LEU A 17 17.94 -10.08 -7.89
C LEU A 17 17.81 -9.37 -6.54
N THR A 18 17.28 -10.07 -5.52
CA THR A 18 17.10 -9.49 -4.17
C THR A 18 18.04 -10.07 -3.13
N ALA A 19 19.10 -10.76 -3.54
CA ALA A 19 20.13 -11.26 -2.61
C ALA A 19 20.89 -10.10 -1.93
N GLU A 20 21.20 -9.06 -2.71
CA GLU A 20 22.00 -7.91 -2.25
C GLU A 20 21.24 -6.58 -2.32
N ILE A 21 20.17 -6.49 -3.11
CA ILE A 21 19.38 -5.27 -3.32
C ILE A 21 17.96 -5.54 -2.84
N PRO A 22 17.38 -4.76 -1.90
CA PRO A 22 15.99 -4.96 -1.50
C PRO A 22 15.07 -4.67 -2.68
N LYS A 23 13.99 -5.45 -2.81
CA LYS A 23 13.04 -5.37 -3.94
C LYS A 23 12.59 -3.94 -4.30
N PRO A 24 12.30 -3.05 -3.34
CA PRO A 24 11.92 -1.67 -3.64
C PRO A 24 12.98 -0.85 -4.38
N LEU A 25 14.24 -1.26 -4.32
CA LEU A 25 15.35 -0.61 -5.04
C LEU A 25 15.64 -1.21 -6.42
N LEU A 26 14.91 -2.23 -6.87
CA LEU A 26 15.02 -2.72 -8.24
C LEU A 26 14.54 -1.66 -9.22
N GLU A 27 15.28 -1.51 -10.31
CA GLU A 27 15.03 -0.47 -11.31
C GLU A 27 14.03 -0.91 -12.38
N VAL A 28 13.13 0.00 -12.70
CA VAL A 28 12.21 -0.08 -13.83
C VAL A 28 12.30 1.24 -14.59
N GLY A 29 12.66 1.19 -15.88
CA GLY A 29 12.81 2.38 -16.68
C GLY A 29 13.91 3.34 -16.20
N GLY A 30 14.99 2.81 -15.62
CA GLY A 30 16.14 3.60 -15.15
C GLY A 30 15.94 4.28 -13.78
N LYS A 31 14.91 3.89 -13.04
CA LYS A 31 14.57 4.45 -11.72
C LYS A 31 14.05 3.35 -10.81
N SER A 32 14.41 3.34 -9.51
CA SER A 32 13.94 2.30 -8.61
C SER A 32 12.43 2.39 -8.34
N LEU A 33 11.80 1.24 -8.10
CA LEU A 33 10.36 1.13 -7.83
C LEU A 33 9.92 2.09 -6.73
N ILE A 34 10.67 2.18 -5.63
CA ILE A 34 10.32 3.05 -4.51
C ILE A 34 10.44 4.53 -4.85
N VAL A 35 11.38 4.92 -5.71
CA VAL A 35 11.51 6.31 -6.19
C VAL A 35 10.32 6.69 -7.06
N HIS A 36 9.83 5.78 -7.93
CA HIS A 36 8.58 6.01 -8.66
C HIS A 36 7.42 6.30 -7.71
N GLN A 37 7.29 5.54 -6.59
CA GLN A 37 6.24 5.79 -5.62
C GLN A 37 6.40 7.16 -4.92
N VAL A 38 7.62 7.49 -4.47
CA VAL A 38 7.89 8.78 -3.80
C VAL A 38 7.53 9.95 -4.70
N GLU A 39 7.99 9.94 -5.97
CA GLU A 39 7.71 11.02 -6.93
C GLU A 39 6.22 11.17 -7.23
N ARG A 40 5.49 10.06 -7.40
CA ARG A 40 4.04 10.09 -7.63
C ARG A 40 3.27 10.60 -6.42
N LEU A 41 3.67 10.20 -5.21
CA LEU A 41 3.08 10.71 -3.97
C LEU A 41 3.31 12.22 -3.83
N VAL A 42 4.51 12.71 -4.16
CA VAL A 42 4.82 14.15 -4.18
C VAL A 42 3.97 14.88 -5.21
N ALA A 43 3.85 14.35 -6.43
CA ALA A 43 2.98 14.90 -7.47
C ALA A 43 1.51 14.93 -7.03
N GLY A 44 1.05 13.95 -6.24
CA GLY A 44 -0.28 13.90 -5.61
C GLY A 44 -0.44 14.80 -4.37
N GLY A 45 0.55 15.65 -4.06
CA GLY A 45 0.45 16.62 -2.94
C GLY A 45 0.69 16.01 -1.55
N VAL A 46 1.27 14.81 -1.46
CA VAL A 46 1.67 14.20 -0.19
C VAL A 46 2.87 14.95 0.40
N THR A 47 2.80 15.30 1.69
CA THR A 47 3.80 16.15 2.37
C THR A 47 4.77 15.37 3.24
N GLY A 48 4.53 14.08 3.47
CA GLY A 48 5.42 13.23 4.23
C GLY A 48 5.10 11.75 4.05
N VAL A 49 6.14 10.94 4.04
CA VAL A 49 6.05 9.48 3.84
C VAL A 49 6.68 8.75 5.02
N VAL A 50 6.04 7.68 5.47
CA VAL A 50 6.63 6.69 6.37
C VAL A 50 6.93 5.42 5.57
N ILE A 51 8.16 4.94 5.62
CA ILE A 51 8.58 3.71 4.94
C ILE A 51 8.89 2.65 6.00
N ASN A 52 8.09 1.56 6.06
CA ASN A 52 8.49 0.42 6.88
C ASN A 52 9.47 -0.46 6.11
N HIS A 53 10.42 -1.02 6.82
CA HIS A 53 11.41 -1.91 6.23
C HIS A 53 11.87 -2.99 7.21
N PHE A 54 12.38 -4.09 6.67
CA PHE A 54 12.90 -5.22 7.44
C PHE A 54 14.23 -5.70 6.85
N TYR A 55 14.19 -6.43 5.76
CA TYR A 55 15.37 -6.99 5.08
C TYR A 55 16.07 -5.92 4.23
N LEU A 56 17.38 -5.76 4.42
CA LEU A 56 18.22 -4.77 3.71
C LEU A 56 17.66 -3.33 3.77
N GLY A 57 16.93 -2.99 4.82
CA GLY A 57 16.24 -1.70 4.92
C GLY A 57 17.18 -0.51 5.03
N GLU A 58 18.40 -0.71 5.52
CA GLU A 58 19.46 0.32 5.55
C GLU A 58 19.78 0.84 4.15
N LYS A 59 19.78 -0.04 3.13
CA LYS A 59 19.99 0.36 1.73
C LYS A 59 18.88 1.28 1.20
N ILE A 60 17.64 1.07 1.66
CA ILE A 60 16.52 1.97 1.33
C ILE A 60 16.74 3.34 1.96
N GLN A 61 17.20 3.38 3.22
CA GLN A 61 17.51 4.64 3.90
C GLN A 61 18.67 5.39 3.26
N GLU A 62 19.73 4.68 2.86
CA GLU A 62 20.88 5.24 2.14
C GLU A 62 20.45 5.82 0.78
N ALA A 63 19.57 5.13 0.05
CA ALA A 63 19.13 5.57 -1.28
C ALA A 63 18.21 6.78 -1.27
N LEU A 64 17.34 6.91 -0.27
CA LEU A 64 16.30 7.96 -0.22
C LEU A 64 16.62 9.08 0.75
N GLY A 65 17.51 8.84 1.73
CA GLY A 65 17.85 9.83 2.77
C GLY A 65 16.64 10.27 3.59
N ASP A 66 16.58 11.53 3.92
CA ASP A 66 15.46 12.15 4.62
C ASP A 66 14.32 12.63 3.71
N GLY A 67 14.46 12.42 2.39
CA GLY A 67 13.47 12.80 1.38
C GLY A 67 13.59 14.23 0.88
N SER A 68 14.48 15.06 1.42
CA SER A 68 14.64 16.47 1.03
C SER A 68 14.94 16.63 -0.46
N HIS A 69 15.70 15.69 -1.05
CA HIS A 69 16.00 15.65 -2.49
C HIS A 69 14.73 15.53 -3.36
N TYR A 70 13.69 14.92 -2.83
CA TYR A 70 12.40 14.74 -3.51
C TYR A 70 11.35 15.79 -3.11
N GLY A 71 11.70 16.72 -2.22
CA GLY A 71 10.78 17.74 -1.70
C GLY A 71 9.74 17.20 -0.72
N ILE A 72 10.03 16.10 -0.02
CA ILE A 72 9.13 15.45 0.94
C ILE A 72 9.90 15.01 2.18
N GLU A 73 9.22 14.96 3.34
CA GLU A 73 9.78 14.38 4.56
C GLU A 73 9.65 12.85 4.54
N ILE A 74 10.77 12.10 4.66
CA ILE A 74 10.74 10.63 4.78
C ILE A 74 11.13 10.22 6.19
N ALA A 75 10.26 9.46 6.86
CA ALA A 75 10.54 8.81 8.13
C ALA A 75 10.55 7.28 7.95
N TYR A 76 11.38 6.59 8.72
CA TYR A 76 11.53 5.14 8.61
C TYR A 76 10.96 4.41 9.82
N SER A 77 10.36 3.25 9.58
CA SER A 77 9.83 2.33 10.59
C SER A 77 10.52 0.97 10.47
N LYS A 78 11.67 0.79 11.14
CA LYS A 78 12.42 -0.48 11.13
C LYS A 78 11.67 -1.56 11.90
N GLU A 79 11.42 -2.70 11.29
CA GLU A 79 10.84 -3.88 11.94
C GLU A 79 11.96 -4.78 12.49
N ALA A 80 11.85 -5.21 13.76
CA ALA A 80 12.76 -6.18 14.36
C ALA A 80 12.41 -7.62 13.99
N ILE A 81 11.12 -7.86 13.74
CA ILE A 81 10.55 -9.11 13.21
C ILE A 81 9.59 -8.72 12.09
N ARG A 82 9.28 -9.62 11.20
CA ARG A 82 8.29 -9.39 10.12
C ARG A 82 6.89 -9.26 10.72
N LEU A 83 6.31 -8.06 10.63
CA LEU A 83 5.02 -7.74 11.24
C LEU A 83 3.82 -7.95 10.30
N GLU A 84 4.05 -8.33 9.05
CA GLU A 84 3.05 -8.33 7.99
C GLU A 84 2.46 -6.91 7.76
N THR A 85 1.45 -6.81 6.90
CA THR A 85 0.95 -5.49 6.46
C THR A 85 0.30 -4.72 7.61
N GLY A 86 -0.65 -5.33 8.31
CA GLY A 86 -1.39 -4.68 9.40
C GLY A 86 -0.50 -4.31 10.58
N GLY A 87 0.37 -5.25 11.02
CA GLY A 87 1.29 -4.98 12.13
C GLY A 87 2.35 -3.92 11.80
N GLY A 88 2.85 -3.90 10.56
CA GLY A 88 3.77 -2.87 10.08
C GLY A 88 3.12 -1.47 10.07
N ILE A 89 1.84 -1.39 9.67
CA ILE A 89 1.05 -0.14 9.73
C ILE A 89 0.88 0.29 11.18
N ILE A 90 0.41 -0.58 12.08
CA ILE A 90 0.21 -0.27 13.51
C ILE A 90 1.49 0.32 14.12
N LYS A 91 2.64 -0.30 13.85
CA LYS A 91 3.93 0.20 14.32
C LYS A 91 4.26 1.60 13.77
N SER A 92 3.80 1.93 12.59
CA SER A 92 4.09 3.18 11.89
C SER A 92 3.12 4.32 12.24
N LEU A 93 1.95 4.03 12.85
CA LEU A 93 0.91 5.00 13.18
C LEU A 93 1.42 6.25 13.93
N PRO A 94 2.34 6.16 14.93
CA PRO A 94 2.84 7.34 15.62
C PRO A 94 3.58 8.33 14.71
N LYS A 95 4.10 7.87 13.57
CA LYS A 95 4.83 8.68 12.59
C LYS A 95 3.92 9.28 11.52
N LEU A 96 2.74 8.71 11.30
CA LEU A 96 1.80 9.11 10.24
C LEU A 96 1.04 10.40 10.53
N LYS A 97 1.01 10.88 11.77
CA LYS A 97 0.45 12.17 12.23
C LYS A 97 -1.03 12.45 11.86
N ASP A 98 -1.49 12.12 10.65
CA ASP A 98 -2.86 12.28 10.18
C ASP A 98 -3.77 11.13 10.63
N ASP A 99 -5.07 11.36 10.78
CA ASP A 99 -6.04 10.29 11.12
C ASP A 99 -6.31 9.38 9.93
N SER A 100 -6.31 9.92 8.71
CA SER A 100 -6.36 9.17 7.46
C SER A 100 -5.06 9.35 6.69
N PHE A 101 -4.55 8.29 6.12
CA PHE A 101 -3.29 8.25 5.39
C PHE A 101 -3.33 7.30 4.20
N ILE A 102 -2.59 7.62 3.16
CA ILE A 102 -2.41 6.74 1.99
C ILE A 102 -1.49 5.59 2.39
N VAL A 103 -1.80 4.39 1.91
CA VAL A 103 -0.89 3.22 1.96
C VAL A 103 -0.66 2.74 0.54
N VAL A 104 0.60 2.52 0.19
CA VAL A 104 0.99 1.99 -1.12
C VAL A 104 2.06 0.92 -0.99
N ASN A 105 1.94 -0.15 -1.77
CA ASN A 105 2.96 -1.19 -1.86
C ASN A 105 4.18 -0.68 -2.63
N ALA A 106 5.38 -0.92 -2.12
CA ALA A 106 6.64 -0.52 -2.76
C ALA A 106 6.96 -1.29 -4.05
N ASP A 107 6.26 -2.39 -4.32
CA ASP A 107 6.54 -3.32 -5.41
C ASP A 107 5.52 -3.26 -6.56
N ILE A 108 4.71 -2.22 -6.60
CA ILE A 108 3.84 -1.93 -7.74
C ILE A 108 4.41 -0.77 -8.57
N TRP A 109 4.07 -0.74 -9.84
CA TRP A 109 4.22 0.41 -10.71
C TRP A 109 2.86 0.78 -11.31
N THR A 110 2.51 2.07 -11.30
CA THR A 110 1.19 2.54 -11.77
C THR A 110 1.26 3.98 -12.24
N ASP A 111 0.34 4.38 -13.10
CA ASP A 111 0.08 5.78 -13.48
C ASP A 111 -1.06 6.42 -12.67
N PHE A 112 -1.54 5.76 -11.60
CA PHE A 112 -2.60 6.26 -10.74
C PHE A 112 -2.29 7.67 -10.21
N ASP A 113 -3.28 8.56 -10.28
CA ASP A 113 -3.18 9.93 -9.77
C ASP A 113 -3.56 9.99 -8.27
N PHE A 114 -2.56 10.04 -7.41
CA PHE A 114 -2.76 10.12 -5.96
C PHE A 114 -3.45 11.41 -5.50
N SER A 115 -3.53 12.46 -6.35
CA SER A 115 -4.22 13.70 -6.01
C SER A 115 -5.74 13.53 -5.89
N THR A 116 -6.30 12.47 -6.48
CA THR A 116 -7.72 12.13 -6.41
C THR A 116 -8.13 11.57 -5.05
N LEU A 117 -7.17 11.03 -4.27
CA LEU A 117 -7.45 10.43 -2.97
C LEU A 117 -7.74 11.47 -1.90
N ASN A 118 -8.89 11.36 -1.27
CA ASN A 118 -9.35 12.26 -0.23
C ASN A 118 -9.17 11.67 1.18
N LYS A 119 -9.20 12.55 2.21
CA LYS A 119 -9.31 12.12 3.60
C LYS A 119 -10.66 11.43 3.83
N LEU A 120 -10.64 10.35 4.60
CA LEU A 120 -11.86 9.61 4.95
C LEU A 120 -12.63 10.33 6.08
N ASP A 121 -13.94 10.36 5.98
CA ASP A 121 -14.79 10.59 7.13
C ASP A 121 -14.85 9.30 7.96
N SER A 122 -14.27 9.33 9.16
CA SER A 122 -14.15 8.14 10.01
C SER A 122 -15.45 7.65 10.63
N GLU A 123 -16.55 8.41 10.54
CA GLU A 123 -17.87 7.94 10.93
C GLU A 123 -18.49 7.04 9.85
N GLU A 124 -18.15 7.30 8.57
CA GLU A 124 -18.71 6.61 7.41
C GLU A 124 -17.75 5.66 6.73
N GLN A 125 -16.41 5.87 6.91
CA GLN A 125 -15.39 5.13 6.17
C GLN A 125 -14.14 4.88 7.02
N LEU A 126 -13.70 3.61 7.07
CA LEU A 126 -12.44 3.20 7.68
C LEU A 126 -11.35 2.89 6.64
N ALA A 127 -11.75 2.61 5.40
CA ALA A 127 -10.85 2.38 4.29
C ALA A 127 -11.48 2.79 2.96
N HIS A 128 -10.61 3.22 2.02
CA HIS A 128 -10.92 3.36 0.61
C HIS A 128 -9.86 2.59 -0.19
N LEU A 129 -10.29 1.68 -1.07
CA LEU A 129 -9.41 0.78 -1.82
C LEU A 129 -9.41 1.14 -3.31
N VAL A 130 -8.23 1.19 -3.92
CA VAL A 130 -8.11 1.27 -5.37
C VAL A 130 -8.02 -0.16 -5.92
N LEU A 131 -8.95 -0.52 -6.78
CA LEU A 131 -9.05 -1.83 -7.42
C LEU A 131 -8.66 -1.72 -8.90
N VAL A 132 -8.14 -2.80 -9.45
CA VAL A 132 -7.75 -2.91 -10.87
C VAL A 132 -8.34 -4.17 -11.50
N ALA A 133 -8.37 -4.23 -12.82
CA ALA A 133 -8.75 -5.42 -13.54
C ALA A 133 -7.84 -6.61 -13.17
N ASN A 134 -8.42 -7.81 -13.10
CA ASN A 134 -7.67 -9.02 -12.78
C ASN A 134 -6.63 -9.32 -13.85
N ASN A 135 -5.47 -9.75 -13.41
CA ASN A 135 -4.39 -10.20 -14.27
C ASN A 135 -4.22 -11.73 -14.23
N LYS A 136 -3.27 -12.26 -15.01
CA LYS A 136 -3.00 -13.71 -15.07
C LYS A 136 -2.55 -14.31 -13.72
N HIS A 137 -2.07 -13.49 -12.80
CA HIS A 137 -1.51 -13.93 -11.51
C HIS A 137 -2.55 -13.89 -10.38
N ASN A 138 -3.62 -13.11 -10.57
CA ASN A 138 -4.78 -13.07 -9.70
C ASN A 138 -6.09 -13.12 -10.51
N PRO A 139 -6.37 -14.23 -11.21
CA PRO A 139 -7.51 -14.32 -12.10
C PRO A 139 -8.86 -14.30 -11.35
N GLN A 140 -8.86 -14.61 -10.07
CA GLN A 140 -10.06 -14.63 -9.23
C GLN A 140 -10.36 -13.28 -8.57
N GLY A 141 -9.38 -12.35 -8.52
CA GLY A 141 -9.50 -11.08 -7.83
C GLY A 141 -9.61 -11.23 -6.31
N ASP A 142 -9.64 -10.10 -5.63
CA ASP A 142 -9.63 -10.03 -4.17
C ASP A 142 -10.97 -9.57 -3.61
N PHE A 143 -11.58 -8.53 -4.19
CA PHE A 143 -12.79 -7.87 -3.68
C PHE A 143 -13.77 -7.50 -4.79
N CYS A 144 -15.04 -7.31 -4.43
CA CYS A 144 -16.08 -6.76 -5.29
C CYS A 144 -16.34 -5.30 -4.92
N ILE A 145 -16.79 -4.51 -5.89
CA ILE A 145 -17.30 -3.16 -5.68
C ILE A 145 -18.73 -3.08 -6.19
N ASN A 146 -19.61 -2.51 -5.39
CA ASN A 146 -21.01 -2.30 -5.74
C ASN A 146 -21.22 -0.98 -6.50
N ASP A 147 -22.40 -0.78 -7.07
CA ASP A 147 -22.75 0.46 -7.79
C ASP A 147 -22.76 1.69 -6.89
N ASP A 148 -22.90 1.54 -5.57
CA ASP A 148 -22.80 2.60 -4.55
C ASP A 148 -21.36 2.88 -4.10
N GLY A 149 -20.37 2.22 -4.73
CA GLY A 149 -18.96 2.39 -4.42
C GLY A 149 -18.49 1.68 -3.14
N LYS A 150 -19.32 0.82 -2.52
CA LYS A 150 -18.91 0.02 -1.36
C LYS A 150 -18.19 -1.25 -1.81
N VAL A 151 -17.09 -1.56 -1.10
CA VAL A 151 -16.27 -2.76 -1.32
C VAL A 151 -16.70 -3.87 -0.38
N ASN A 152 -16.76 -5.10 -0.90
CA ASN A 152 -17.14 -6.30 -0.17
C ASN A 152 -16.42 -7.54 -0.69
N GLU A 153 -16.58 -8.69 -0.04
CA GLU A 153 -15.96 -9.96 -0.44
C GLU A 153 -16.67 -10.65 -1.62
N GLY A 154 -17.78 -10.11 -2.09
CA GLY A 154 -18.63 -10.73 -3.12
C GLY A 154 -19.61 -11.75 -2.54
N SER A 155 -20.66 -12.03 -3.30
CA SER A 155 -21.62 -13.10 -3.04
C SER A 155 -21.65 -14.10 -4.19
N ALA A 156 -22.23 -15.27 -3.98
CA ALA A 156 -22.34 -16.31 -5.02
C ALA A 156 -23.10 -15.86 -6.29
N GLN A 157 -23.82 -14.73 -6.22
CA GLN A 157 -24.68 -14.23 -7.29
C GLN A 157 -24.11 -13.01 -8.03
N ASN A 158 -23.11 -12.30 -7.47
CA ASN A 158 -22.49 -11.14 -8.11
C ASN A 158 -20.96 -11.21 -7.92
N ASN A 159 -20.29 -11.80 -8.91
CA ASN A 159 -18.91 -12.31 -8.74
C ASN A 159 -17.87 -11.62 -9.63
N ARG A 160 -18.07 -10.37 -10.06
CA ARG A 160 -16.97 -9.66 -10.70
C ARG A 160 -16.03 -9.12 -9.61
N ARG A 161 -15.17 -10.00 -9.11
CA ARG A 161 -14.07 -9.57 -8.23
C ARG A 161 -13.01 -8.86 -9.04
N LEU A 162 -12.40 -7.87 -8.42
CA LEU A 162 -11.28 -7.09 -8.94
C LEU A 162 -10.07 -7.31 -8.05
N THR A 163 -8.89 -7.07 -8.59
CA THR A 163 -7.63 -7.18 -7.84
C THR A 163 -7.41 -5.92 -7.02
N PHE A 164 -7.02 -6.06 -5.75
CA PHE A 164 -6.57 -4.94 -4.92
C PHE A 164 -5.20 -4.46 -5.44
N SER A 165 -5.13 -3.21 -5.85
CA SER A 165 -3.94 -2.65 -6.46
C SER A 165 -2.74 -2.48 -5.52
N GLY A 166 -2.96 -2.60 -4.20
CA GLY A 166 -1.97 -2.23 -3.19
C GLY A 166 -1.95 -0.72 -2.90
N ILE A 167 -2.97 0.03 -3.35
CA ILE A 167 -3.18 1.45 -3.03
C ILE A 167 -4.47 1.59 -2.22
N SER A 168 -4.40 2.28 -1.09
CA SER A 168 -5.56 2.55 -0.25
C SER A 168 -5.40 3.83 0.55
N VAL A 169 -6.51 4.40 1.00
CA VAL A 169 -6.54 5.33 2.13
C VAL A 169 -7.11 4.58 3.32
N LEU A 170 -6.42 4.63 4.45
CA LEU A 170 -6.84 3.97 5.68
C LEU A 170 -7.00 5.00 6.80
N ASN A 171 -7.99 4.79 7.67
CA ASN A 171 -8.17 5.55 8.89
C ASN A 171 -7.55 4.82 10.09
N LYS A 172 -6.93 5.55 11.02
CA LYS A 172 -6.35 4.98 12.25
C LYS A 172 -7.34 4.17 13.07
N LYS A 173 -8.63 4.52 13.05
CA LYS A 173 -9.69 3.78 13.74
C LYS A 173 -9.82 2.33 13.26
N LEU A 174 -9.38 1.99 12.04
CA LEU A 174 -9.33 0.61 11.54
C LEU A 174 -8.45 -0.29 12.42
N PHE A 175 -7.48 0.29 13.11
CA PHE A 175 -6.48 -0.42 13.91
C PHE A 175 -6.74 -0.33 15.43
N GLU A 176 -7.83 0.30 15.86
CA GLU A 176 -8.17 0.40 17.29
C GLU A 176 -8.36 -0.99 17.92
N GLY A 177 -7.78 -1.16 19.11
CA GLY A 177 -7.81 -2.44 19.82
C GLY A 177 -6.78 -3.47 19.40
N TYR A 178 -5.96 -3.17 18.37
CA TYR A 178 -4.86 -4.05 17.94
C TYR A 178 -3.51 -3.55 18.46
N SER A 179 -2.66 -4.51 18.88
CA SER A 179 -1.28 -4.24 19.31
C SER A 179 -0.26 -4.55 18.20
N ILE A 180 0.97 -4.08 18.38
CA ILE A 180 2.09 -4.37 17.46
C ILE A 180 2.44 -5.86 17.53
N GLN A 181 2.08 -6.61 16.49
CA GLN A 181 2.35 -8.05 16.33
C GLN A 181 2.24 -8.41 14.85
N PRO A 182 2.70 -9.59 14.40
CA PRO A 182 2.41 -10.07 13.06
C PRO A 182 0.90 -10.14 12.83
N LEU A 183 0.42 -9.30 11.90
CA LEU A 183 -1.00 -9.13 11.63
C LEU A 183 -1.22 -8.80 10.15
N SER A 184 -2.06 -9.58 9.46
CA SER A 184 -2.51 -9.27 8.11
C SER A 184 -3.51 -8.11 8.12
N LEU A 185 -3.50 -7.27 7.09
CA LEU A 185 -4.48 -6.20 6.90
C LEU A 185 -5.85 -6.75 6.48
N VAL A 186 -5.88 -7.86 5.75
CA VAL A 186 -7.11 -8.40 5.13
C VAL A 186 -8.23 -8.64 6.14
N PRO A 187 -8.02 -9.32 7.29
CA PRO A 187 -9.08 -9.54 8.28
C PRO A 187 -9.67 -8.24 8.86
N LEU A 188 -8.86 -7.16 8.93
CA LEU A 188 -9.34 -5.85 9.41
C LEU A 188 -10.28 -5.23 8.37
N LEU A 189 -9.88 -5.29 7.10
CA LEU A 189 -10.71 -4.82 5.98
C LEU A 189 -12.03 -5.60 5.90
N GLN A 190 -11.98 -6.93 6.05
CA GLN A 190 -13.17 -7.78 6.03
C GLN A 190 -14.18 -7.38 7.10
N LYS A 191 -13.73 -7.20 8.36
CA LYS A 191 -14.59 -6.70 9.45
C LYS A 191 -15.18 -5.32 9.17
N ALA A 192 -14.43 -4.44 8.52
CA ALA A 192 -14.93 -3.12 8.11
C ALA A 192 -15.92 -3.23 6.95
N MET A 193 -15.71 -4.15 5.99
CA MET A 193 -16.64 -4.45 4.90
C MET A 193 -17.99 -4.97 5.40
N GLU A 194 -18.01 -5.85 6.40
CA GLU A 194 -19.25 -6.35 7.04
C GLU A 194 -20.12 -5.21 7.60
N ARG A 195 -19.50 -4.08 7.93
CA ARG A 195 -20.15 -2.86 8.44
C ARG A 195 -20.38 -1.80 7.37
N ALA A 196 -20.12 -2.11 6.09
CA ALA A 196 -20.17 -1.18 4.95
C ALA A 196 -19.29 0.08 5.13
N LEU A 197 -18.16 -0.02 5.88
CA LEU A 197 -17.22 1.07 6.14
C LEU A 197 -16.01 1.08 5.19
N VAL A 198 -16.05 0.28 4.11
CA VAL A 198 -15.02 0.26 3.08
C VAL A 198 -15.63 0.70 1.75
N SER A 199 -15.08 1.76 1.19
CA SER A 199 -15.38 2.21 -0.17
C SER A 199 -14.23 1.89 -1.11
N GLY A 200 -14.41 2.11 -2.39
CA GLY A 200 -13.36 1.93 -3.38
C GLY A 200 -13.66 2.60 -4.70
N GLU A 201 -12.66 2.56 -5.55
CA GLU A 201 -12.72 2.99 -6.95
C GLU A 201 -11.97 2.00 -7.85
N VAL A 202 -12.29 2.00 -9.14
CA VAL A 202 -11.60 1.19 -10.14
C VAL A 202 -10.63 2.08 -10.91
N HIS A 203 -9.37 1.66 -10.96
CA HIS A 203 -8.36 2.29 -11.81
C HIS A 203 -8.22 1.48 -13.10
N ASP A 204 -8.55 2.11 -14.21
CA ASP A 204 -8.50 1.52 -15.56
C ASP A 204 -7.18 1.85 -16.30
N GLY A 205 -6.25 2.55 -15.65
CA GLY A 205 -4.94 2.91 -16.19
C GLY A 205 -3.91 1.80 -16.11
N LEU A 206 -2.64 2.16 -16.21
CA LEU A 206 -1.53 1.21 -16.15
C LEU A 206 -1.23 0.82 -14.69
N TRP A 207 -1.18 -0.47 -14.44
CA TRP A 207 -0.80 -1.05 -13.16
C TRP A 207 -0.06 -2.37 -13.34
N PHE A 208 1.08 -2.51 -12.65
CA PHE A 208 1.92 -3.69 -12.68
C PHE A 208 2.34 -4.08 -11.26
N ASP A 209 2.07 -5.32 -10.87
CA ASP A 209 2.69 -5.96 -9.70
C ASP A 209 4.03 -6.54 -10.13
N VAL A 210 5.12 -5.93 -9.72
CA VAL A 210 6.49 -6.36 -10.02
C VAL A 210 6.89 -7.47 -9.04
N GLY A 211 6.13 -8.56 -9.03
CA GLY A 211 6.23 -9.65 -8.05
C GLY A 211 7.32 -10.67 -8.32
N THR A 212 7.73 -10.83 -9.59
CA THR A 212 8.76 -11.78 -10.05
C THR A 212 9.58 -11.18 -11.17
N PRO A 213 10.77 -11.78 -11.52
CA PRO A 213 11.60 -11.29 -12.62
C PRO A 213 10.91 -11.23 -13.99
N GLU A 214 9.89 -12.09 -14.21
CA GLU A 214 9.15 -12.17 -15.46
C GLU A 214 8.08 -11.08 -15.59
N ARG A 215 7.73 -10.40 -14.50
CA ARG A 215 6.77 -9.30 -14.44
C ARG A 215 7.48 -7.97 -14.53
#